data_45d3d4d31de251a81db17e809d9476c7
#
_entry.id   45d3d4d31de251a81db17e809d9476c7
#
_cell.length_a   1.000
_cell.length_b   1.000
_cell.length_c   1.000
_cell.angle_alpha   90.00
_cell.angle_beta   90.00
_cell.angle_gamma   90.00
#
_symmetry.space_group_name_H-M   'P 1'
#
loop_
_entity.id
_entity.type
_entity.pdbx_description
1 polymer ?
#
loop_
_entity_poly.entity_id
_entity_poly.type
_entity_poly.pdbx_seq_one_letter_code
_entity_poly.pdbx_strand_id
1 'polypeptide(L)'
;VLGIRYVIDTGRARVSRYSFRSKVQRLPIESISQASANQRAGRCGRVADGVCYRLYQAEDFEARPAFTDPEIVRTNLGSVILQMLHLRIGDIRDFPFIDPPDSRLISDGYKLLEELQAVNSAGKMTPLGKKLVSLPVDPRLARMILESSNNGSLNELIVIASGLSIQDPRERPGEKQQAADVAHKQWQDSESDFISLLNLWAHFEEKRQSLSTNQ
;
A
#
# COMPACT_ATOMS: atom_id res chain seq x y z
N VAL A 1 -14.71 -9.62 13.30
CA VAL A 1 -14.99 -10.91 13.95
C VAL A 1 -15.84 -10.60 15.17
N LEU A 2 -17.02 -11.21 15.25
CA LEU A 2 -17.91 -11.12 16.40
C LEU A 2 -17.47 -12.12 17.48
N GLY A 3 -17.61 -11.75 18.77
CA GLY A 3 -17.37 -12.68 19.88
C GLY A 3 -15.92 -12.81 20.36
N ILE A 4 -15.01 -11.91 19.96
CA ILE A 4 -13.66 -11.88 20.52
C ILE A 4 -13.75 -11.45 21.98
N ARG A 5 -13.25 -12.31 22.89
CA ARG A 5 -13.18 -12.02 24.34
C ARG A 5 -11.77 -11.72 24.81
N TYR A 6 -10.75 -12.13 24.09
CA TYR A 6 -9.36 -11.95 24.48
C TYR A 6 -8.56 -11.33 23.33
N VAL A 7 -7.74 -10.34 23.63
CA VAL A 7 -6.78 -9.71 22.73
C VAL A 7 -5.39 -9.81 23.35
N ILE A 8 -4.42 -10.25 22.55
CA ILE A 8 -3.00 -10.18 22.90
C ILE A 8 -2.39 -9.08 22.03
N ASP A 9 -1.94 -8.00 22.66
CA ASP A 9 -1.35 -6.85 21.97
C ASP A 9 0.16 -6.79 22.18
N THR A 10 0.91 -7.01 21.09
CA THR A 10 2.38 -6.91 21.10
C THR A 10 2.88 -5.46 21.12
N GLY A 11 2.00 -4.48 20.97
CA GLY A 11 2.34 -3.06 20.94
C GLY A 11 3.08 -2.61 19.70
N ARG A 12 3.14 -3.44 18.63
CA ARG A 12 3.88 -3.14 17.41
C ARG A 12 3.00 -3.28 16.17
N ALA A 13 3.32 -2.48 15.13
CA ALA A 13 2.72 -2.59 13.81
C ALA A 13 3.73 -2.25 12.72
N ARG A 14 3.46 -2.70 11.51
CA ARG A 14 4.12 -2.17 10.32
C ARG A 14 3.44 -0.85 9.94
N VAL A 15 4.21 0.22 9.90
CA VAL A 15 3.71 1.57 9.58
C VAL A 15 4.33 2.02 8.28
N SER A 16 3.48 2.42 7.34
CA SER A 16 3.95 2.93 6.05
C SER A 16 4.64 4.28 6.23
N ARG A 17 5.88 4.39 5.78
CA ARG A 17 6.70 5.61 5.85
C ARG A 17 7.42 5.86 4.53
N TYR A 18 7.27 7.05 3.99
CA TYR A 18 7.99 7.47 2.79
C TYR A 18 9.42 7.89 3.12
N SER A 19 10.38 7.38 2.36
CA SER A 19 11.78 7.76 2.48
C SER A 19 12.15 8.75 1.39
N PHE A 20 12.43 9.99 1.76
CA PHE A 20 12.89 11.04 0.83
C PHE A 20 14.20 10.67 0.12
N ARG A 21 15.10 9.96 0.81
CA ARG A 21 16.41 9.59 0.26
C ARG A 21 16.32 8.54 -0.83
N SER A 22 15.52 7.50 -0.59
CA SER A 22 15.38 6.36 -1.53
C SER A 22 14.14 6.46 -2.41
N LYS A 23 13.26 7.46 -2.17
CA LYS A 23 12.00 7.69 -2.87
C LYS A 23 11.06 6.48 -2.93
N VAL A 24 11.16 5.62 -1.91
CA VAL A 24 10.33 4.43 -1.76
C VAL A 24 9.52 4.46 -0.47
N GLN A 25 8.37 3.82 -0.50
CA GLN A 25 7.56 3.55 0.66
C GLN A 25 8.15 2.35 1.42
N ARG A 26 8.39 2.51 2.72
CA ARG A 26 8.89 1.47 3.62
C ARG A 26 7.83 1.09 4.62
N LEU A 27 7.92 -0.12 5.16
CA LEU A 27 7.02 -0.65 6.19
C LEU A 27 7.82 -1.08 7.43
N PRO A 28 8.50 -0.15 8.13
CA PRO A 28 9.19 -0.48 9.36
C PRO A 28 8.22 -0.98 10.43
N ILE A 29 8.71 -1.84 11.32
CA ILE A 29 7.98 -2.26 12.51
C ILE A 29 8.23 -1.22 13.59
N GLU A 30 7.16 -0.53 14.00
CA GLU A 30 7.22 0.54 14.99
C GLU A 30 6.29 0.26 16.18
N SER A 31 6.52 0.93 17.30
CA SER A 31 5.57 0.96 18.42
C SER A 31 4.30 1.69 17.99
N ILE A 32 3.14 1.13 18.32
CA ILE A 32 1.85 1.75 18.03
C ILE A 32 1.55 2.88 19.03
N SER A 33 0.71 3.83 18.62
CA SER A 33 0.21 4.88 19.51
C SER A 33 -0.73 4.36 20.60
N GLN A 34 -0.97 5.16 21.62
CA GLN A 34 -1.95 4.85 22.69
C GLN A 34 -3.35 4.61 22.11
N ALA A 35 -3.81 5.46 21.18
CA ALA A 35 -5.09 5.30 20.50
C ALA A 35 -5.20 3.97 19.75
N SER A 36 -4.14 3.57 19.03
CA SER A 36 -4.10 2.28 18.32
C SER A 36 -4.15 1.11 19.30
N ALA A 37 -3.43 1.18 20.42
CA ALA A 37 -3.47 0.15 21.47
C ALA A 37 -4.86 0.04 22.10
N ASN A 38 -5.51 1.17 22.40
CA ASN A 38 -6.87 1.22 22.93
C ASN A 38 -7.89 0.69 21.90
N GLN A 39 -7.71 1.00 20.61
CA GLN A 39 -8.54 0.47 19.53
C GLN A 39 -8.43 -1.07 19.43
N ARG A 40 -7.23 -1.63 19.61
CA ARG A 40 -7.03 -3.08 19.65
C ARG A 40 -7.72 -3.69 20.87
N ALA A 41 -7.53 -3.11 22.06
CA ALA A 41 -8.21 -3.53 23.27
C ALA A 41 -9.75 -3.51 23.11
N GLY A 42 -10.29 -2.47 22.47
CA GLY A 42 -11.73 -2.36 22.21
C GLY A 42 -12.30 -3.45 21.29
N ARG A 43 -11.47 -4.29 20.67
CA ARG A 43 -11.96 -5.42 19.85
C ARG A 43 -12.56 -6.54 20.71
N CYS A 44 -12.10 -6.75 21.94
CA CYS A 44 -12.66 -7.77 22.85
C CYS A 44 -13.86 -7.29 23.66
N GLY A 45 -14.18 -6.00 23.66
CA GLY A 45 -15.29 -5.43 24.42
C GLY A 45 -16.56 -5.09 23.62
N ARG A 46 -16.76 -5.64 22.41
CA ARG A 46 -17.86 -5.24 21.54
C ARG A 46 -19.21 -5.91 21.82
N VAL A 47 -19.19 -7.14 22.29
CA VAL A 47 -20.39 -7.98 22.48
C VAL A 47 -20.57 -8.38 23.95
N ALA A 48 -19.46 -8.57 24.64
CA ALA A 48 -19.42 -8.92 26.09
C ALA A 48 -18.09 -8.42 26.66
N ASP A 49 -17.98 -8.43 27.98
CA ASP A 49 -16.73 -8.10 28.68
C ASP A 49 -15.56 -8.96 28.14
N GLY A 50 -14.44 -8.33 27.92
CA GLY A 50 -13.24 -8.98 27.39
C GLY A 50 -11.97 -8.48 28.06
N VAL A 51 -10.87 -9.20 27.85
CA VAL A 51 -9.57 -8.90 28.45
C VAL A 51 -8.53 -8.68 27.35
N CYS A 52 -7.75 -7.60 27.47
CA CYS A 52 -6.61 -7.32 26.59
C CYS A 52 -5.32 -7.49 27.39
N TYR A 53 -4.48 -8.42 26.95
CA TYR A 53 -3.13 -8.63 27.49
C TYR A 53 -2.13 -7.84 26.66
N ARG A 54 -1.56 -6.76 27.24
CA ARG A 54 -0.49 -5.98 26.62
C ARG A 54 0.86 -6.59 26.95
N LEU A 55 1.65 -6.98 25.93
CA LEU A 55 2.98 -7.58 26.10
C LEU A 55 4.07 -6.50 26.21
N TYR A 56 3.78 -5.39 26.89
CA TYR A 56 4.67 -4.26 27.16
C TYR A 56 4.25 -3.57 28.45
N GLN A 57 5.17 -2.83 29.07
CA GLN A 57 4.95 -2.21 30.37
C GLN A 57 4.02 -1.01 30.30
N ALA A 58 3.41 -0.65 31.44
CA ALA A 58 2.51 0.50 31.53
C ALA A 58 3.25 1.81 31.21
N GLU A 59 4.47 1.95 31.71
CA GLU A 59 5.32 3.11 31.48
C GLU A 59 5.67 3.28 29.97
N ASP A 60 5.90 2.17 29.26
CA ASP A 60 6.08 2.22 27.81
C ASP A 60 4.81 2.69 27.10
N PHE A 61 3.64 2.23 27.55
CA PHE A 61 2.37 2.70 26.98
C PHE A 61 2.16 4.20 27.22
N GLU A 62 2.43 4.69 28.42
CA GLU A 62 2.26 6.10 28.78
C GLU A 62 3.22 7.03 28.02
N ALA A 63 4.43 6.55 27.73
CA ALA A 63 5.43 7.28 26.97
C ALA A 63 5.16 7.35 25.46
N ARG A 64 4.20 6.58 24.93
CA ARG A 64 3.86 6.55 23.51
C ARG A 64 3.07 7.80 23.09
N PRO A 65 3.20 8.20 21.80
CA PRO A 65 2.34 9.26 21.26
C PRO A 65 0.86 8.91 21.44
N ALA A 66 0.03 9.92 21.71
CA ALA A 66 -1.41 9.72 21.85
C ALA A 66 -2.04 9.14 20.59
N PHE A 67 -1.63 9.65 19.41
CA PHE A 67 -2.14 9.23 18.08
C PHE A 67 -0.99 8.90 17.14
N THR A 68 -1.28 8.06 16.15
CA THR A 68 -0.37 7.82 15.02
C THR A 68 -0.45 8.99 14.05
N ASP A 69 0.69 9.41 13.49
CA ASP A 69 0.71 10.45 12.45
C ASP A 69 -0.28 10.11 11.33
N PRO A 70 -1.07 11.09 10.84
CA PRO A 70 -1.93 10.92 9.68
C PRO A 70 -1.16 10.43 8.45
N GLU A 71 -1.83 9.70 7.58
CA GLU A 71 -1.17 9.14 6.39
C GLU A 71 -0.58 10.21 5.49
N ILE A 72 -1.24 11.36 5.37
CA ILE A 72 -0.83 12.47 4.53
C ILE A 72 0.54 13.05 4.89
N VAL A 73 0.99 12.94 6.14
CA VAL A 73 2.30 13.45 6.57
C VAL A 73 3.42 12.40 6.49
N ARG A 74 3.13 11.16 6.08
CA ARG A 74 4.09 10.06 6.08
C ARG A 74 4.15 9.25 4.78
N THR A 75 3.39 9.63 3.74
CA THR A 75 3.36 8.94 2.44
C THR A 75 3.76 9.88 1.30
N ASN A 76 4.04 9.32 0.11
CA ASN A 76 4.22 10.12 -1.09
C ASN A 76 2.88 10.74 -1.50
N LEU A 77 2.89 12.01 -1.84
CA LEU A 77 1.67 12.77 -2.13
C LEU A 77 1.28 12.81 -3.61
N GLY A 78 2.00 12.15 -4.50
CA GLY A 78 1.73 12.18 -5.94
C GLY A 78 0.27 11.83 -6.28
N SER A 79 -0.25 10.74 -5.73
CA SER A 79 -1.64 10.33 -5.95
C SER A 79 -2.64 11.36 -5.42
N VAL A 80 -2.39 11.90 -4.23
CA VAL A 80 -3.27 12.91 -3.60
C VAL A 80 -3.30 14.18 -4.43
N ILE A 81 -2.11 14.70 -4.81
CA ILE A 81 -1.99 15.90 -5.65
C ILE A 81 -2.72 15.71 -6.99
N LEU A 82 -2.51 14.57 -7.63
CA LEU A 82 -3.14 14.27 -8.92
C LEU A 82 -4.67 14.22 -8.80
N GLN A 83 -5.20 13.62 -7.75
CA GLN A 83 -6.64 13.60 -7.47
C GLN A 83 -7.19 14.99 -7.16
N MET A 84 -6.51 15.79 -6.33
CA MET A 84 -6.94 17.16 -6.01
C MET A 84 -7.01 18.04 -7.27
N LEU A 85 -6.02 17.94 -8.15
CA LEU A 85 -6.01 18.64 -9.44
C LEU A 85 -7.16 18.19 -10.35
N HIS A 86 -7.46 16.88 -10.36
CA HIS A 86 -8.56 16.31 -11.14
C HIS A 86 -9.93 16.80 -10.65
N LEU A 87 -10.14 16.76 -9.35
CA LEU A 87 -11.38 17.19 -8.69
C LEU A 87 -11.52 18.72 -8.61
N ARG A 88 -10.48 19.48 -8.94
CA ARG A 88 -10.43 20.95 -8.87
C ARG A 88 -10.76 21.50 -7.47
N ILE A 89 -10.32 20.82 -6.42
CA ILE A 89 -10.55 21.22 -5.03
C ILE A 89 -9.49 22.15 -4.46
N GLY A 90 -8.64 22.72 -5.31
CA GLY A 90 -7.60 23.67 -4.96
C GLY A 90 -6.18 23.11 -4.95
N ASP A 91 -5.22 23.95 -4.61
CA ASP A 91 -3.81 23.54 -4.45
C ASP A 91 -3.63 22.87 -3.07
N ILE A 92 -2.87 21.80 -3.04
CA ILE A 92 -2.55 21.08 -1.80
C ILE A 92 -1.85 21.97 -0.76
N ARG A 93 -1.14 23.01 -1.20
CA ARG A 93 -0.43 23.97 -0.33
C ARG A 93 -1.37 24.86 0.46
N ASP A 94 -2.52 25.17 -0.12
CA ASP A 94 -3.51 26.11 0.42
C ASP A 94 -4.71 25.38 1.04
N PHE A 95 -4.74 24.04 0.91
CA PHE A 95 -5.86 23.26 1.42
C PHE A 95 -5.82 23.19 2.95
N PRO A 96 -6.95 23.43 3.65
CA PRO A 96 -7.01 23.52 5.11
C PRO A 96 -6.96 22.15 5.78
N PHE A 97 -5.82 21.48 5.71
CA PHE A 97 -5.61 20.23 6.45
C PHE A 97 -5.54 20.49 7.96
N ILE A 98 -6.07 19.56 8.75
CA ILE A 98 -5.89 19.58 10.21
C ILE A 98 -4.40 19.43 10.55
N ASP A 99 -3.74 18.46 9.92
CA ASP A 99 -2.30 18.24 10.00
C ASP A 99 -1.69 18.41 8.59
N PRO A 100 -1.15 19.60 8.26
CA PRO A 100 -0.64 19.86 6.92
C PRO A 100 0.64 19.06 6.64
N PRO A 101 0.79 18.52 5.44
CA PRO A 101 2.00 17.80 5.04
C PRO A 101 3.20 18.76 4.92
N ASP A 102 4.41 18.23 5.15
CA ASP A 102 5.66 18.97 4.96
C ASP A 102 5.81 19.43 3.50
N SER A 103 6.30 20.66 3.30
CA SER A 103 6.53 21.22 1.97
C SER A 103 7.44 20.37 1.08
N ARG A 104 8.36 19.61 1.68
CA ARG A 104 9.21 18.65 0.96
C ARG A 104 8.42 17.46 0.41
N LEU A 105 7.42 16.94 1.15
CA LEU A 105 6.51 15.90 0.65
C LEU A 105 5.72 16.39 -0.55
N ILE A 106 5.20 17.61 -0.47
CA ILE A 106 4.47 18.26 -1.57
C ILE A 106 5.39 18.42 -2.79
N SER A 107 6.60 18.97 -2.58
CA SER A 107 7.57 19.16 -3.66
C SER A 107 7.96 17.84 -4.33
N ASP A 108 8.21 16.78 -3.55
CA ASP A 108 8.51 15.45 -4.08
C ASP A 108 7.32 14.83 -4.83
N GLY A 109 6.10 15.07 -4.36
CA GLY A 109 4.89 14.65 -5.07
C GLY A 109 4.75 15.31 -6.45
N TYR A 110 4.95 16.63 -6.54
CA TYR A 110 4.94 17.34 -7.82
C TYR A 110 6.08 16.92 -8.74
N LYS A 111 7.30 16.73 -8.23
CA LYS A 111 8.43 16.22 -9.04
C LYS A 111 8.13 14.84 -9.63
N LEU A 112 7.58 13.94 -8.84
CA LEU A 112 7.15 12.64 -9.34
C LEU A 112 6.12 12.78 -10.46
N LEU A 113 5.10 13.62 -10.28
CA LEU A 113 4.07 13.82 -11.30
C LEU A 113 4.62 14.48 -12.57
N GLU A 114 5.62 15.35 -12.47
CA GLU A 114 6.32 15.95 -13.60
C GLU A 114 7.17 14.90 -14.33
N GLU A 115 7.93 14.07 -13.62
CA GLU A 115 8.68 12.93 -14.19
C GLU A 115 7.76 11.98 -14.97
N LEU A 116 6.55 11.71 -14.44
CA LEU A 116 5.53 10.90 -15.10
C LEU A 116 4.76 11.64 -16.21
N GLN A 117 5.06 12.94 -16.43
CA GLN A 117 4.35 13.81 -17.36
C GLN A 117 2.84 13.97 -17.05
N ALA A 118 2.45 13.70 -15.82
CA ALA A 118 1.07 13.88 -15.33
C ALA A 118 0.73 15.36 -15.13
N VAL A 119 1.73 16.16 -14.76
CA VAL A 119 1.66 17.62 -14.69
C VAL A 119 2.79 18.24 -15.52
N ASN A 120 2.62 19.49 -15.93
CA ASN A 120 3.68 20.27 -16.55
C ASN A 120 4.51 21.01 -15.49
N SER A 121 5.57 21.72 -15.91
CA SER A 121 6.46 22.50 -15.04
C SER A 121 5.75 23.61 -14.24
N ALA A 122 4.56 24.04 -14.67
CA ALA A 122 3.70 24.96 -13.92
C ALA A 122 2.76 24.25 -12.93
N GLY A 123 2.89 22.94 -12.73
CA GLY A 123 2.04 22.13 -11.84
C GLY A 123 0.63 21.87 -12.36
N LYS A 124 0.34 22.20 -13.63
CA LYS A 124 -0.98 21.99 -14.22
C LYS A 124 -1.09 20.58 -14.81
N MET A 125 -2.25 19.96 -14.61
CA MET A 125 -2.55 18.62 -15.13
C MET A 125 -2.49 18.56 -16.66
N THR A 126 -1.81 17.55 -17.19
CA THR A 126 -1.71 17.28 -18.63
C THR A 126 -2.85 16.36 -19.11
N PRO A 127 -3.04 16.18 -20.43
CA PRO A 127 -3.92 15.15 -20.95
C PRO A 127 -3.54 13.73 -20.50
N LEU A 128 -2.23 13.45 -20.34
CA LEU A 128 -1.74 12.20 -19.78
C LEU A 128 -2.11 12.05 -18.31
N GLY A 129 -1.97 13.12 -17.51
CA GLY A 129 -2.39 13.13 -16.10
C GLY A 129 -3.87 12.79 -15.91
N LYS A 130 -4.74 13.26 -16.82
CA LYS A 130 -6.17 12.89 -16.81
C LYS A 130 -6.38 11.39 -17.06
N LYS A 131 -5.58 10.76 -17.89
CA LYS A 131 -5.64 9.30 -18.11
C LYS A 131 -5.09 8.53 -16.90
N LEU A 132 -4.01 9.02 -16.30
CA LEU A 132 -3.40 8.40 -15.12
C LEU A 132 -4.36 8.36 -13.93
N VAL A 133 -5.04 9.47 -13.64
CA VAL A 133 -5.96 9.57 -12.49
C VAL A 133 -7.21 8.70 -12.63
N SER A 134 -7.58 8.29 -13.84
CA SER A 134 -8.72 7.38 -14.07
C SER A 134 -8.41 5.92 -13.73
N LEU A 135 -7.14 5.57 -13.56
CA LEU A 135 -6.74 4.22 -13.16
C LEU A 135 -6.63 4.14 -11.62
N PRO A 136 -7.28 3.16 -10.96
CA PRO A 136 -7.31 3.06 -9.49
C PRO A 136 -6.03 2.42 -8.92
N VAL A 137 -4.87 2.88 -9.38
CA VAL A 137 -3.54 2.38 -8.98
C VAL A 137 -2.56 3.55 -8.76
N ASP A 138 -1.41 3.27 -8.16
CA ASP A 138 -0.34 4.26 -8.01
C ASP A 138 0.01 4.90 -9.37
N PRO A 139 0.28 6.22 -9.44
CA PRO A 139 0.59 6.91 -10.69
C PRO A 139 1.74 6.29 -11.51
N ARG A 140 2.74 5.67 -10.86
CA ARG A 140 3.83 4.97 -11.56
C ARG A 140 3.29 3.73 -12.28
N LEU A 141 2.47 2.94 -11.59
CA LEU A 141 1.84 1.76 -12.20
C LEU A 141 0.87 2.15 -13.30
N ALA A 142 0.08 3.20 -13.09
CA ALA A 142 -0.80 3.75 -14.11
C ALA A 142 -0.02 4.16 -15.37
N ARG A 143 1.16 4.80 -15.20
CA ARG A 143 2.02 5.21 -16.32
C ARG A 143 2.58 4.00 -17.08
N MET A 144 2.99 2.94 -16.36
CA MET A 144 3.44 1.68 -16.96
C MET A 144 2.33 1.03 -17.79
N ILE A 145 1.10 0.93 -17.26
CA ILE A 145 -0.05 0.36 -17.95
C ILE A 145 -0.37 1.15 -19.22
N LEU A 146 -0.40 2.49 -19.16
CA LEU A 146 -0.70 3.31 -20.34
C LEU A 146 0.38 3.18 -21.42
N GLU A 147 1.66 3.06 -21.05
CA GLU A 147 2.74 2.91 -22.00
C GLU A 147 2.80 1.50 -22.62
N SER A 148 2.44 0.48 -21.87
CA SER A 148 2.45 -0.91 -22.33
C SER A 148 1.51 -1.16 -23.50
N SER A 149 0.43 -0.37 -23.63
CA SER A 149 -0.46 -0.42 -24.79
C SER A 149 0.25 -0.09 -26.10
N ASN A 150 1.20 0.85 -26.06
CA ASN A 150 2.00 1.24 -27.21
C ASN A 150 3.05 0.19 -27.58
N ASN A 151 3.45 -0.65 -26.64
CA ASN A 151 4.50 -1.65 -26.79
C ASN A 151 3.96 -3.10 -26.94
N GLY A 152 2.65 -3.29 -27.01
CA GLY A 152 2.02 -4.59 -27.19
C GLY A 152 2.13 -5.53 -25.97
N SER A 153 2.43 -4.98 -24.77
CA SER A 153 2.61 -5.74 -23.51
C SER A 153 1.55 -5.41 -22.45
N LEU A 154 0.36 -5.00 -22.88
CA LEU A 154 -0.69 -4.53 -21.99
C LEU A 154 -1.17 -5.63 -21.01
N ASN A 155 -1.36 -6.85 -21.50
CA ASN A 155 -1.85 -7.96 -20.68
C ASN A 155 -0.86 -8.31 -19.57
N GLU A 156 0.41 -8.40 -19.89
CA GLU A 156 1.48 -8.69 -18.95
C GLU A 156 1.59 -7.57 -17.90
N LEU A 157 1.55 -6.32 -18.33
CA LEU A 157 1.66 -5.18 -17.41
C LEU A 157 0.44 -5.02 -16.51
N ILE A 158 -0.75 -5.41 -16.93
CA ILE A 158 -1.94 -5.44 -16.06
C ILE A 158 -1.74 -6.49 -14.95
N VAL A 159 -1.25 -7.68 -15.26
CA VAL A 159 -0.96 -8.73 -14.27
C VAL A 159 0.10 -8.25 -13.28
N ILE A 160 1.23 -7.72 -13.78
CA ILE A 160 2.32 -7.21 -12.95
C ILE A 160 1.82 -6.07 -12.04
N ALA A 161 1.14 -5.07 -12.60
CA ALA A 161 0.64 -3.93 -11.83
C ALA A 161 -0.40 -4.36 -10.78
N SER A 162 -1.25 -5.32 -11.09
CA SER A 162 -2.20 -5.91 -10.13
C SER A 162 -1.47 -6.59 -8.98
N GLY A 163 -0.46 -7.42 -9.29
CA GLY A 163 0.36 -8.09 -8.27
C GLY A 163 1.12 -7.12 -7.37
N LEU A 164 1.62 -6.00 -7.93
CA LEU A 164 2.31 -4.96 -7.19
C LEU A 164 1.37 -4.05 -6.36
N SER A 165 0.08 -4.02 -6.69
CA SER A 165 -0.92 -3.18 -6.02
C SER A 165 -1.54 -3.84 -4.78
N ILE A 166 -1.35 -5.14 -4.60
CA ILE A 166 -1.88 -5.91 -3.49
C ILE A 166 -0.77 -6.44 -2.59
N GLN A 167 -1.13 -6.98 -1.44
CA GLN A 167 -0.20 -7.78 -0.65
C GLN A 167 0.21 -9.02 -1.47
N ASP A 168 1.48 -9.40 -1.40
CA ASP A 168 1.99 -10.58 -2.12
C ASP A 168 1.05 -11.77 -1.93
N PRO A 169 0.46 -12.31 -3.00
CA PRO A 169 -0.48 -13.43 -2.91
C PRO A 169 0.18 -14.75 -2.48
N ARG A 170 1.50 -14.80 -2.51
CA ARG A 170 2.27 -15.98 -2.07
C ARG A 170 2.34 -15.99 -0.54
N GLU A 171 1.46 -16.72 0.11
CA GLU A 171 1.47 -16.85 1.56
C GLU A 171 2.74 -17.55 2.06
N ARG A 172 3.36 -16.96 3.10
CA ARG A 172 4.56 -17.48 3.75
C ARG A 172 4.36 -17.55 5.26
N PRO A 173 3.58 -18.51 5.78
CA PRO A 173 3.31 -18.66 7.20
C PRO A 173 4.59 -18.87 8.01
N GLY A 174 4.70 -18.20 9.17
CA GLY A 174 5.91 -18.21 9.98
C GLY A 174 6.39 -19.61 10.37
N GLU A 175 5.46 -20.53 10.65
CA GLU A 175 5.75 -21.93 11.03
C GLU A 175 6.08 -22.85 9.86
N LYS A 176 5.80 -22.44 8.61
CA LYS A 176 5.94 -23.27 7.39
C LYS A 176 6.73 -22.54 6.28
N GLN A 177 7.64 -21.63 6.64
CA GLN A 177 8.35 -20.80 5.67
C GLN A 177 9.10 -21.65 4.63
N GLN A 178 9.85 -22.65 5.06
CA GLN A 178 10.61 -23.52 4.15
C GLN A 178 9.71 -24.29 3.17
N ALA A 179 8.58 -24.82 3.67
CA ALA A 179 7.61 -25.52 2.82
C ALA A 179 6.96 -24.57 1.81
N ALA A 180 6.63 -23.34 2.22
CA ALA A 180 6.11 -22.31 1.34
C ALA A 180 7.13 -21.92 0.27
N ASP A 181 8.40 -21.70 0.65
CA ASP A 181 9.48 -21.36 -0.28
C ASP A 181 9.69 -22.48 -1.34
N VAL A 182 9.64 -23.74 -0.94
CA VAL A 182 9.72 -24.87 -1.86
C VAL A 182 8.51 -24.90 -2.82
N ALA A 183 7.30 -24.67 -2.29
CA ALA A 183 6.09 -24.64 -3.11
C ALA A 183 6.09 -23.48 -4.12
N HIS A 184 6.64 -22.31 -3.74
CA HIS A 184 6.68 -21.13 -4.60
C HIS A 184 7.76 -21.20 -5.69
N LYS A 185 8.79 -22.06 -5.53
CA LYS A 185 9.86 -22.22 -6.53
C LYS A 185 9.36 -22.56 -7.94
N GLN A 186 8.24 -23.25 -8.04
CA GLN A 186 7.67 -23.64 -9.34
C GLN A 186 7.28 -22.45 -10.25
N TRP A 187 7.04 -21.28 -9.64
CA TRP A 187 6.69 -20.05 -10.38
C TRP A 187 7.83 -19.03 -10.41
N GLN A 188 8.90 -19.31 -9.64
CA GLN A 188 10.00 -18.37 -9.49
C GLN A 188 10.85 -18.32 -10.76
N ASP A 189 11.06 -17.13 -11.28
CA ASP A 189 12.09 -16.84 -12.27
C ASP A 189 13.35 -16.35 -11.54
N SER A 190 14.53 -16.76 -12.03
CA SER A 190 15.81 -16.45 -11.38
C SER A 190 16.28 -15.00 -11.60
N GLU A 191 15.75 -14.35 -12.64
CA GLU A 191 16.23 -13.05 -13.09
C GLU A 191 15.19 -11.94 -12.88
N SER A 192 13.89 -12.30 -12.75
CA SER A 192 12.82 -11.32 -12.69
C SER A 192 11.64 -11.72 -11.80
N ASP A 193 11.39 -10.90 -10.77
CA ASP A 193 10.17 -11.01 -9.96
C ASP A 193 8.91 -10.76 -10.78
N PHE A 194 8.99 -9.95 -11.83
CA PHE A 194 7.85 -9.69 -12.73
C PHE A 194 7.47 -10.93 -13.52
N ILE A 195 8.45 -11.68 -14.03
CA ILE A 195 8.20 -12.96 -14.71
C ILE A 195 7.63 -13.98 -13.71
N SER A 196 8.09 -13.99 -12.46
CA SER A 196 7.51 -14.83 -11.40
C SER A 196 6.02 -14.54 -11.17
N LEU A 197 5.59 -13.27 -11.23
CA LEU A 197 4.18 -12.90 -11.14
C LEU A 197 3.37 -13.39 -12.35
N LEU A 198 3.93 -13.29 -13.56
CA LEU A 198 3.30 -13.79 -14.77
C LEU A 198 3.15 -15.32 -14.75
N ASN A 199 4.18 -16.05 -14.31
CA ASN A 199 4.14 -17.49 -14.16
C ASN A 199 3.06 -17.93 -13.15
N LEU A 200 2.97 -17.23 -12.01
CA LEU A 200 1.93 -17.47 -11.01
C LEU A 200 0.52 -17.25 -11.59
N TRP A 201 0.34 -16.16 -12.33
CA TRP A 201 -0.93 -15.84 -12.97
C TRP A 201 -1.31 -16.89 -14.03
N ALA A 202 -0.38 -17.29 -14.89
CA ALA A 202 -0.60 -18.31 -15.91
C ALA A 202 -1.03 -19.64 -15.29
N HIS A 203 -0.36 -20.07 -14.21
CA HIS A 203 -0.74 -21.26 -13.46
C HIS A 203 -2.14 -21.16 -12.84
N PHE A 204 -2.48 -19.99 -12.28
CA PHE A 204 -3.83 -19.77 -11.73
C PHE A 204 -4.91 -19.87 -12.82
N GLU A 205 -4.70 -19.27 -13.99
CA GLU A 205 -5.64 -19.32 -15.11
C GLU A 205 -5.83 -20.76 -15.64
N GLU A 206 -4.75 -21.53 -15.76
CA GLU A 206 -4.81 -22.94 -16.14
C GLU A 206 -5.65 -23.76 -15.17
N LYS A 207 -5.42 -23.59 -13.86
CA LYS A 207 -6.22 -24.25 -12.82
C LYS A 207 -7.68 -23.81 -12.84
N ARG A 208 -7.95 -22.53 -13.01
CA ARG A 208 -9.32 -22.00 -13.10
C ARG A 208 -10.09 -22.62 -14.26
N GLN A 209 -9.45 -22.73 -15.43
CA GLN A 209 -10.07 -23.38 -16.61
C GLN A 209 -10.34 -24.86 -16.37
N SER A 210 -9.40 -25.58 -15.78
CA SER A 210 -9.56 -27.01 -15.49
C SER A 210 -10.68 -27.31 -14.49
N LEU A 211 -10.90 -26.42 -13.50
CA LEU A 211 -11.97 -26.56 -12.51
C LEU A 211 -13.35 -26.20 -13.09
N SER A 212 -13.43 -25.17 -13.94
CA SER A 212 -14.70 -24.77 -14.56
C SER A 212 -15.23 -25.78 -15.58
N THR A 213 -14.38 -26.64 -16.12
CA THR A 213 -14.77 -27.69 -17.09
C THR A 213 -15.33 -28.94 -16.39
N ASN A 214 -15.16 -29.06 -15.06
CA ASN A 214 -15.62 -30.21 -14.26
C ASN A 214 -16.88 -29.90 -13.42
N GLN A 215 -17.57 -28.78 -13.66
CA GLN A 215 -18.88 -28.41 -13.13
C GLN A 215 -19.92 -28.39 -14.26
#